data_d9c6e277fb7dd378d5c0af00532c8b79
#
_entry.id   d9c6e277fb7dd378d5c0af00532c8b79
#
_cell.length_a   1.000
_cell.length_b   1.000
_cell.length_c   1.000
_cell.angle_alpha   90.00
_cell.angle_beta   90.00
_cell.angle_gamma   90.00
#
_symmetry.space_group_name_H-M   'P 1'
#
loop_
_entity.id
_entity.type
_entity.pdbx_description
1 polymer ?
#
loop_
_entity_poly.entity_id
_entity_poly.type
_entity_poly.pdbx_seq_one_letter_code
_entity_poly.pdbx_strand_id
1 'polypeptide(L)'
;MIDTKKEQERDELHRAIWAIADELRGAVDGWDFKNYVLGTMFYRYISENLTSYVNSGEHEAGNNAFDYAKMPDAEAEEAREGLVEEKGFFILPSELFCNVNLRADNDENLNETLERVFNHIEASAKGSSSESSFAGLFDDFDVNSNKLGSTVAKRNERLAKLLHGVANMNLGDVKDHDIDAFGDAYEYLMTMYASGAGKSGGEFFTPADVSELLTRLGTVGKTEINKVYDPACGSGSLLLKAEKVLGRDAVRNGFYGQEINITTYNLCRINMFLHDVGFDKFDIACEDTLTAPQHWDDEPFELIVSNPPYSIKWAGDDNPLLINDPRFSPAGVLAPKSKADLAFIMHSLSWLATGGIAAIVCFPGIMYRGGAEQKIRKYLIGNNFIDCIIQLPSNLFFGTSIATCIMVLKKGKADNKTLFIDASGECIKVTNNNKLTQANIERIVETFAKRAEEAHFSHLESYEEIADNDYNLSVSTYVEAEDTREKIDIVKLNAEIAEIVAREQVLRDEIAKIIAEIEVG
;
A
#
# COMPACT_ATOMS: atom_id res chain seq x y z
N MET A 1 10.83 7.55 -23.98
CA MET A 1 12.01 6.68 -23.78
C MET A 1 11.93 6.25 -22.34
N ILE A 2 11.74 4.96 -22.07
CA ILE A 2 11.84 4.40 -20.72
C ILE A 2 13.26 4.71 -20.25
N ASP A 3 13.38 5.23 -19.06
CA ASP A 3 14.67 5.61 -18.50
C ASP A 3 15.45 4.32 -18.14
N THR A 4 16.23 3.84 -19.11
CA THR A 4 16.97 2.58 -19.03
C THR A 4 17.94 2.54 -17.83
N LYS A 5 18.38 3.71 -17.34
CA LYS A 5 19.26 3.81 -16.16
C LYS A 5 18.48 3.46 -14.88
N LYS A 6 17.28 4.02 -14.71
CA LYS A 6 16.40 3.72 -13.55
C LYS A 6 15.99 2.25 -13.50
N GLU A 7 15.70 1.65 -14.65
CA GLU A 7 15.40 0.21 -14.71
C GLU A 7 16.61 -0.64 -14.33
N GLN A 8 17.81 -0.28 -14.80
CA GLN A 8 19.04 -0.98 -14.45
C GLN A 8 19.36 -0.88 -12.95
N GLU A 9 19.23 0.31 -12.35
CA GLU A 9 19.45 0.52 -10.91
C GLU A 9 18.49 -0.34 -10.07
N ARG A 10 17.20 -0.41 -10.45
CA ARG A 10 16.20 -1.29 -9.81
C ARG A 10 16.53 -2.77 -9.95
N ASP A 11 16.93 -3.21 -11.14
CA ASP A 11 17.29 -4.61 -11.39
C ASP A 11 18.53 -5.05 -10.58
N GLU A 12 19.49 -4.15 -10.38
CA GLU A 12 20.66 -4.41 -9.53
C GLU A 12 20.26 -4.52 -8.06
N LEU A 13 19.39 -3.62 -7.60
CA LEU A 13 18.84 -3.64 -6.25
C LEU A 13 18.07 -4.93 -5.98
N HIS A 14 17.18 -5.34 -6.89
CA HIS A 14 16.42 -6.58 -6.78
C HIS A 14 17.31 -7.82 -6.71
N ARG A 15 18.38 -7.86 -7.53
CA ARG A 15 19.36 -8.95 -7.50
C ARG A 15 20.11 -9.02 -6.17
N ALA A 16 20.48 -7.87 -5.59
CA ALA A 16 21.15 -7.82 -4.30
C ALA A 16 20.23 -8.33 -3.16
N ILE A 17 18.96 -7.97 -3.17
CA ILE A 17 17.96 -8.48 -2.22
C ILE A 17 17.81 -10.01 -2.34
N TRP A 18 17.73 -10.54 -3.56
CA TRP A 18 17.67 -11.98 -3.79
C TRP A 18 18.93 -12.71 -3.32
N ALA A 19 20.12 -12.12 -3.47
CA ALA A 19 21.35 -12.71 -2.98
C ALA A 19 21.33 -12.90 -1.45
N ILE A 20 20.83 -11.90 -0.70
CA ILE A 20 20.64 -12.01 0.75
C ILE A 20 19.62 -13.11 1.08
N ALA A 21 18.51 -13.18 0.31
CA ALA A 21 17.51 -14.21 0.50
C ALA A 21 18.06 -15.62 0.30
N ASP A 22 18.93 -15.81 -0.69
CA ASP A 22 19.58 -17.10 -0.95
C ASP A 22 20.56 -17.51 0.16
N GLU A 23 21.30 -16.57 0.74
CA GLU A 23 22.22 -16.84 1.85
C GLU A 23 21.49 -17.25 3.15
N LEU A 24 20.30 -16.70 3.39
CA LEU A 24 19.47 -17.00 4.55
C LEU A 24 18.45 -18.12 4.30
N ARG A 25 18.38 -18.66 3.08
CA ARG A 25 17.44 -19.69 2.66
C ARG A 25 17.51 -20.94 3.53
N GLY A 26 16.32 -21.41 3.98
CA GLY A 26 16.19 -22.61 4.83
C GLY A 26 16.52 -22.39 6.30
N ALA A 27 16.88 -21.16 6.69
CA ALA A 27 17.15 -20.80 8.06
C ALA A 27 16.02 -19.96 8.67
N VAL A 28 15.50 -19.02 7.89
CA VAL A 28 14.43 -18.09 8.27
C VAL A 28 13.31 -18.27 7.26
N ASP A 29 12.05 -18.32 7.70
CA ASP A 29 10.94 -18.37 6.77
C ASP A 29 10.76 -17.01 6.06
N GLY A 30 9.99 -17.02 4.96
CA GLY A 30 9.89 -15.84 4.12
C GLY A 30 9.39 -14.60 4.83
N TRP A 31 8.46 -14.75 5.79
CA TRP A 31 7.88 -13.61 6.51
C TRP A 31 8.88 -12.96 7.47
N ASP A 32 9.60 -13.76 8.24
CA ASP A 32 10.61 -13.27 9.18
C ASP A 32 11.83 -12.68 8.45
N PHE A 33 12.25 -13.29 7.32
CA PHE A 33 13.33 -12.77 6.48
C PHE A 33 13.11 -11.29 6.11
N LYS A 34 11.88 -10.93 5.71
CA LYS A 34 11.52 -9.55 5.38
C LYS A 34 11.86 -8.61 6.55
N ASN A 35 11.45 -8.94 7.77
CA ASN A 35 11.66 -8.10 8.94
C ASN A 35 13.16 -7.89 9.23
N TYR A 36 13.97 -8.95 9.08
CA TYR A 36 15.41 -8.85 9.26
C TYR A 36 16.07 -7.96 8.20
N VAL A 37 15.72 -8.10 6.94
CA VAL A 37 16.28 -7.25 5.87
C VAL A 37 15.83 -5.80 6.04
N LEU A 38 14.53 -5.55 6.29
CA LEU A 38 14.01 -4.19 6.48
C LEU A 38 14.59 -3.51 7.72
N GLY A 39 14.69 -4.21 8.85
CA GLY A 39 15.30 -3.65 10.06
C GLY A 39 16.77 -3.29 9.86
N THR A 40 17.53 -4.15 9.14
CA THR A 40 18.94 -3.87 8.81
C THR A 40 19.09 -2.72 7.81
N MET A 41 18.23 -2.65 6.80
CA MET A 41 18.20 -1.54 5.85
C MET A 41 17.85 -0.22 6.55
N PHE A 42 16.87 -0.24 7.45
CA PHE A 42 16.51 0.93 8.24
C PHE A 42 17.66 1.39 9.14
N TYR A 43 18.32 0.48 9.83
CA TYR A 43 19.51 0.79 10.64
C TYR A 43 20.63 1.41 9.78
N ARG A 44 20.89 0.88 8.58
CA ARG A 44 21.83 1.46 7.63
C ARG A 44 21.38 2.87 7.21
N TYR A 45 20.12 3.04 6.83
CA TYR A 45 19.57 4.33 6.40
C TYR A 45 19.75 5.42 7.46
N ILE A 46 19.29 5.17 8.70
CA ILE A 46 19.40 6.19 9.75
C ILE A 46 20.85 6.49 10.12
N SER A 47 21.75 5.49 10.08
CA SER A 47 23.18 5.69 10.31
C SER A 47 23.82 6.57 9.22
N GLU A 48 23.53 6.31 7.95
CA GLU A 48 24.04 7.09 6.81
C GLU A 48 23.43 8.49 6.78
N ASN A 49 22.12 8.63 7.07
CA ASN A 49 21.44 9.93 7.14
C ASN A 49 22.03 10.83 8.24
N LEU A 50 22.22 10.30 9.45
CA LEU A 50 22.85 11.05 10.55
C LEU A 50 24.29 11.44 10.21
N THR A 51 25.09 10.50 9.70
CA THR A 51 26.49 10.76 9.32
C THR A 51 26.59 11.84 8.23
N SER A 52 25.75 11.75 7.22
CA SER A 52 25.71 12.72 6.11
C SER A 52 25.32 14.11 6.60
N TYR A 53 24.31 14.18 7.50
CA TYR A 53 23.86 15.42 8.08
C TYR A 53 24.97 16.13 8.88
N VAL A 54 25.62 15.42 9.81
CA VAL A 54 26.69 15.99 10.66
C VAL A 54 27.91 16.37 9.81
N ASN A 55 28.33 15.50 8.88
CA ASN A 55 29.45 15.78 7.99
C ASN A 55 29.17 17.01 7.11
N SER A 56 27.95 17.17 6.57
CA SER A 56 27.60 18.32 5.75
C SER A 56 27.69 19.63 6.52
N GLY A 57 27.18 19.68 7.77
CA GLY A 57 27.29 20.87 8.63
C GLY A 57 28.75 21.26 8.93
N GLU A 58 29.61 20.30 9.23
CA GLU A 58 31.03 20.52 9.48
C GLU A 58 31.79 20.97 8.23
N HIS A 59 31.47 20.37 7.07
CA HIS A 59 32.08 20.77 5.79
C HIS A 59 31.68 22.19 5.39
N GLU A 60 30.42 22.59 5.60
CA GLU A 60 29.95 23.96 5.39
C GLU A 60 30.65 24.96 6.33
N ALA A 61 30.97 24.52 7.55
CA ALA A 61 31.76 25.30 8.51
C ALA A 61 33.25 25.37 8.15
N GLY A 62 33.68 24.69 7.08
CA GLY A 62 35.06 24.69 6.55
C GLY A 62 35.92 23.52 7.04
N ASN A 63 35.39 22.59 7.80
CA ASN A 63 36.09 21.39 8.30
C ASN A 63 35.93 20.21 7.34
N ASN A 64 36.48 20.32 6.13
CA ASN A 64 36.32 19.33 5.05
C ASN A 64 36.97 17.95 5.35
N ALA A 65 37.78 17.82 6.39
CA ALA A 65 38.39 16.55 6.80
C ALA A 65 37.58 15.82 7.88
N PHE A 66 36.51 16.43 8.35
CA PHE A 66 35.66 15.85 9.39
C PHE A 66 34.91 14.62 8.86
N ASP A 67 34.83 13.60 9.70
CA ASP A 67 34.07 12.38 9.45
C ASP A 67 33.47 11.88 10.76
N TYR A 68 32.19 12.04 10.91
CA TYR A 68 31.45 11.63 12.12
C TYR A 68 31.70 10.16 12.49
N ALA A 69 31.83 9.29 11.50
CA ALA A 69 32.09 7.86 11.75
C ALA A 69 33.44 7.58 12.41
N LYS A 70 34.36 8.53 12.41
CA LYS A 70 35.70 8.44 13.05
C LYS A 70 35.81 9.23 14.35
N MET A 71 34.78 9.97 14.71
CA MET A 71 34.75 10.77 15.92
C MET A 71 34.72 9.87 17.17
N PRO A 72 35.41 10.24 18.26
CA PRO A 72 35.28 9.53 19.53
C PRO A 72 33.85 9.65 20.11
N ASP A 73 33.32 8.56 20.66
CA ASP A 73 31.97 8.53 21.23
C ASP A 73 31.74 9.61 22.32
N ALA A 74 32.76 9.87 23.13
CA ALA A 74 32.67 10.88 24.20
C ALA A 74 32.50 12.31 23.66
N GLU A 75 33.06 12.62 22.50
CA GLU A 75 32.89 13.93 21.84
C GLU A 75 31.53 14.00 21.14
N ALA A 76 31.09 12.90 20.51
CA ALA A 76 29.78 12.84 19.87
C ALA A 76 28.63 12.98 20.88
N GLU A 77 28.80 12.47 22.09
CA GLU A 77 27.81 12.58 23.18
C GLU A 77 27.47 14.04 23.54
N GLU A 78 28.40 14.97 23.36
CA GLU A 78 28.18 16.40 23.63
C GLU A 78 27.16 17.01 22.63
N ALA A 79 27.02 16.45 21.45
CA ALA A 79 26.05 16.91 20.43
C ALA A 79 24.69 16.21 20.50
N ARG A 80 24.50 15.23 21.42
CA ARG A 80 23.29 14.38 21.48
C ARG A 80 21.99 15.20 21.49
N GLU A 81 21.85 16.17 22.40
CA GLU A 81 20.61 16.95 22.55
C GLU A 81 20.22 17.65 21.24
N GLY A 82 21.18 18.34 20.60
CA GLY A 82 20.92 19.03 19.33
C GLY A 82 20.57 18.07 18.20
N LEU A 83 21.24 16.94 18.11
CA LEU A 83 20.95 15.94 17.06
C LEU A 83 19.59 15.28 17.28
N VAL A 84 19.17 15.02 18.51
CA VAL A 84 17.82 14.51 18.81
C VAL A 84 16.75 15.54 18.48
N GLU A 85 16.98 16.82 18.77
CA GLU A 85 16.04 17.90 18.44
C GLU A 85 15.84 18.02 16.93
N GLU A 86 16.91 17.90 16.13
CA GLU A 86 16.88 18.13 14.69
C GLU A 86 16.56 16.87 13.87
N LYS A 87 17.09 15.70 14.27
CA LYS A 87 16.95 14.45 13.53
C LYS A 87 15.97 13.47 14.17
N GLY A 88 15.58 13.70 15.42
CA GLY A 88 14.69 12.84 16.18
C GLY A 88 15.39 11.69 16.91
N PHE A 89 16.67 11.44 16.68
CA PHE A 89 17.42 10.33 17.25
C PHE A 89 18.93 10.63 17.30
N PHE A 90 19.64 9.77 18.01
CA PHE A 90 21.10 9.83 18.11
C PHE A 90 21.72 8.44 18.00
N ILE A 91 22.86 8.33 17.31
CA ILE A 91 23.67 7.11 17.21
C ILE A 91 25.13 7.48 17.49
N LEU A 92 25.76 6.78 18.43
CA LEU A 92 27.20 6.95 18.68
C LEU A 92 28.02 6.54 17.45
N PRO A 93 29.16 7.21 17.17
CA PRO A 93 30.05 6.81 16.06
C PRO A 93 30.40 5.32 16.06
N SER A 94 30.75 4.73 17.22
CA SER A 94 31.04 3.31 17.33
C SER A 94 29.84 2.40 17.04
N GLU A 95 28.61 2.92 17.11
CA GLU A 95 27.35 2.21 16.90
C GLU A 95 26.74 2.46 15.50
N LEU A 96 27.39 3.25 14.65
CA LEU A 96 26.98 3.43 13.27
C LEU A 96 27.07 2.11 12.50
N PHE A 97 26.14 1.89 11.57
CA PHE A 97 26.06 0.69 10.74
C PHE A 97 27.41 0.32 10.09
N CYS A 98 28.12 1.27 9.51
CA CYS A 98 29.42 1.04 8.87
C CYS A 98 30.46 0.50 9.88
N ASN A 99 30.53 1.02 11.09
CA ASN A 99 31.48 0.62 12.11
C ASN A 99 31.11 -0.73 12.75
N VAL A 100 29.82 -1.02 12.93
CA VAL A 100 29.36 -2.34 13.40
C VAL A 100 29.62 -3.39 12.33
N ASN A 101 29.31 -3.11 11.06
CA ASN A 101 29.56 -4.01 9.94
C ASN A 101 31.05 -4.36 9.78
N LEU A 102 31.96 -3.40 9.93
CA LEU A 102 33.40 -3.63 9.84
C LEU A 102 33.96 -4.65 10.85
N ARG A 103 33.32 -4.75 12.03
CA ARG A 103 33.77 -5.67 13.09
C ARG A 103 32.90 -6.92 13.23
N ALA A 104 31.84 -7.05 12.43
CA ALA A 104 30.80 -8.06 12.59
C ALA A 104 31.35 -9.51 12.59
N ASP A 105 32.32 -9.83 11.73
CA ASP A 105 32.92 -11.16 11.65
C ASP A 105 33.77 -11.54 12.88
N ASN A 106 34.22 -10.54 13.65
CA ASN A 106 35.08 -10.72 14.82
C ASN A 106 34.34 -10.45 16.14
N ASP A 107 33.07 -10.07 16.11
CA ASP A 107 32.24 -9.83 17.29
C ASP A 107 31.52 -11.13 17.69
N GLU A 108 32.08 -11.85 18.68
CA GLU A 108 31.50 -13.08 19.20
C GLU A 108 30.13 -12.87 19.87
N ASN A 109 29.78 -11.60 20.20
CA ASN A 109 28.53 -11.19 20.83
C ASN A 109 27.72 -10.22 19.93
N LEU A 110 27.81 -10.35 18.61
CA LEU A 110 27.19 -9.45 17.66
C LEU A 110 25.68 -9.25 17.89
N ASN A 111 24.96 -10.31 18.29
CA ASN A 111 23.56 -10.23 18.69
C ASN A 111 23.33 -9.26 19.86
N GLU A 112 24.16 -9.33 20.92
CA GLU A 112 24.06 -8.41 22.07
C GLU A 112 24.48 -6.99 21.68
N THR A 113 25.48 -6.85 20.81
CA THR A 113 25.93 -5.57 20.26
C THR A 113 24.79 -4.89 19.50
N LEU A 114 24.10 -5.59 18.60
CA LEU A 114 22.99 -5.04 17.85
C LEU A 114 21.77 -4.70 18.74
N GLU A 115 21.42 -5.59 19.69
CA GLU A 115 20.36 -5.33 20.65
C GLU A 115 20.62 -4.04 21.44
N ARG A 116 21.87 -3.87 21.93
CA ARG A 116 22.25 -2.65 22.63
C ARG A 116 22.16 -1.41 21.75
N VAL A 117 22.63 -1.49 20.50
CA VAL A 117 22.57 -0.37 19.55
C VAL A 117 21.13 0.04 19.30
N PHE A 118 20.23 -0.88 19.04
CA PHE A 118 18.81 -0.59 18.79
C PHE A 118 18.15 0.03 20.03
N ASN A 119 18.41 -0.53 21.21
CA ASN A 119 17.93 0.06 22.47
C ASN A 119 18.48 1.48 22.72
N HIS A 120 19.73 1.76 22.36
CA HIS A 120 20.32 3.09 22.49
C HIS A 120 19.68 4.10 21.52
N ILE A 121 19.41 3.69 20.28
CA ILE A 121 18.72 4.53 19.29
C ILE A 121 17.33 4.90 19.80
N GLU A 122 16.52 3.92 20.21
CA GLU A 122 15.17 4.17 20.73
C GLU A 122 15.19 5.00 22.01
N ALA A 123 16.10 4.69 22.93
CA ALA A 123 16.25 5.43 24.19
C ALA A 123 16.70 6.89 23.97
N SER A 124 17.41 7.18 22.87
CA SER A 124 17.84 8.54 22.56
C SER A 124 16.67 9.49 22.27
N ALA A 125 15.59 8.96 21.70
CA ALA A 125 14.37 9.71 21.38
C ALA A 125 13.43 9.89 22.60
N LYS A 126 13.67 9.19 23.71
CA LYS A 126 12.78 9.20 24.87
C LYS A 126 12.67 10.58 25.50
N GLY A 127 11.44 11.05 25.69
CA GLY A 127 11.14 12.38 26.25
C GLY A 127 11.23 13.51 25.23
N SER A 128 11.56 13.23 23.97
CA SER A 128 11.54 14.19 22.86
C SER A 128 10.23 14.11 22.05
N SER A 129 10.06 15.03 21.12
CA SER A 129 8.92 15.04 20.19
C SER A 129 8.90 13.84 19.24
N SER A 130 10.02 13.16 19.06
CA SER A 130 10.18 11.98 18.18
C SER A 130 9.96 10.64 18.90
N GLU A 131 9.70 10.64 20.22
CA GLU A 131 9.58 9.40 21.00
C GLU A 131 8.60 8.41 20.37
N SER A 132 7.40 8.87 19.99
CA SER A 132 6.38 8.01 19.35
C SER A 132 6.84 7.42 18.00
N SER A 133 7.72 8.12 17.28
CA SER A 133 8.23 7.69 15.99
C SER A 133 9.32 6.62 16.10
N PHE A 134 10.02 6.52 17.24
CA PHE A 134 11.15 5.60 17.46
C PHE A 134 10.86 4.47 18.45
N ALA A 135 9.94 4.64 19.39
CA ALA A 135 9.64 3.62 20.40
C ALA A 135 9.20 2.28 19.78
N GLY A 136 9.88 1.18 20.13
CA GLY A 136 9.59 -0.18 19.67
C GLY A 136 9.79 -0.39 18.17
N LEU A 137 10.57 0.45 17.50
CA LEU A 137 10.73 0.39 16.04
C LEU A 137 11.54 -0.82 15.59
N PHE A 138 12.42 -1.34 16.47
CA PHE A 138 13.22 -2.54 16.22
C PHE A 138 12.65 -3.81 16.85
N ASP A 139 11.47 -3.79 17.48
CA ASP A 139 10.89 -4.95 18.20
C ASP A 139 10.68 -6.18 17.29
N ASP A 140 10.37 -5.95 16.01
CA ASP A 140 10.19 -7.02 15.02
C ASP A 140 11.52 -7.56 14.47
N PHE A 141 12.67 -6.97 14.89
CA PHE A 141 14.02 -7.39 14.53
C PHE A 141 14.69 -8.12 15.71
N ASP A 142 14.15 -9.27 16.10
CA ASP A 142 14.67 -10.08 17.21
C ASP A 142 16.01 -10.76 16.85
N VAL A 143 17.11 -10.10 17.18
CA VAL A 143 18.49 -10.59 16.95
C VAL A 143 18.84 -11.85 17.79
N ASN A 144 18.05 -12.14 18.82
CA ASN A 144 18.21 -13.31 19.70
C ASN A 144 17.31 -14.49 19.31
N SER A 145 16.51 -14.35 18.26
CA SER A 145 15.56 -15.37 17.80
C SER A 145 16.23 -16.69 17.45
N ASN A 146 15.63 -17.80 17.90
CA ASN A 146 16.04 -19.15 17.50
C ASN A 146 15.84 -19.40 15.98
N LYS A 147 15.05 -18.57 15.29
CA LYS A 147 14.90 -18.62 13.84
C LYS A 147 16.21 -18.28 13.12
N LEU A 148 17.02 -17.37 13.67
CA LEU A 148 18.36 -17.07 13.17
C LEU A 148 19.35 -18.20 13.44
N GLY A 149 19.16 -18.99 14.48
CA GLY A 149 20.04 -20.11 14.80
C GLY A 149 19.86 -20.62 16.23
N SER A 150 20.05 -21.93 16.41
CA SER A 150 19.90 -22.58 17.73
C SER A 150 21.03 -22.26 18.71
N THR A 151 22.13 -21.62 18.25
CA THR A 151 23.27 -21.21 19.09
C THR A 151 23.63 -19.76 18.79
N VAL A 152 24.25 -19.08 19.76
CA VAL A 152 24.75 -17.70 19.59
C VAL A 152 25.65 -17.59 18.38
N ALA A 153 26.64 -18.50 18.23
CA ALA A 153 27.56 -18.49 17.09
C ALA A 153 26.84 -18.56 15.74
N LYS A 154 25.79 -19.40 15.59
CA LYS A 154 25.01 -19.47 14.35
C LYS A 154 24.16 -18.23 14.11
N ARG A 155 23.63 -17.64 15.18
CA ARG A 155 22.90 -16.37 15.04
C ARG A 155 23.84 -15.26 14.57
N ASN A 156 24.99 -15.13 15.20
CA ASN A 156 25.97 -14.10 14.86
C ASN A 156 26.55 -14.28 13.44
N GLU A 157 26.81 -15.50 12.99
CA GLU A 157 27.19 -15.78 11.60
C GLU A 157 26.15 -15.26 10.60
N ARG A 158 24.84 -15.47 10.88
CA ARG A 158 23.75 -15.00 10.01
C ARG A 158 23.55 -13.50 10.07
N LEU A 159 23.66 -12.91 11.27
CA LEU A 159 23.59 -11.46 11.44
C LEU A 159 24.75 -10.76 10.72
N ALA A 160 25.97 -11.30 10.78
CA ALA A 160 27.11 -10.78 10.03
C ALA A 160 26.86 -10.86 8.50
N LYS A 161 26.37 -11.99 7.99
CA LYS A 161 26.02 -12.14 6.58
C LYS A 161 24.92 -11.14 6.16
N LEU A 162 23.93 -10.93 7.00
CA LEU A 162 22.85 -9.96 6.75
C LEU A 162 23.40 -8.53 6.69
N LEU A 163 24.25 -8.13 7.65
CA LEU A 163 24.91 -6.83 7.64
C LEU A 163 25.75 -6.63 6.37
N HIS A 164 26.59 -7.61 6.01
CA HIS A 164 27.39 -7.55 4.79
C HIS A 164 26.55 -7.51 3.52
N GLY A 165 25.48 -8.32 3.47
CA GLY A 165 24.55 -8.33 2.34
C GLY A 165 23.90 -6.96 2.14
N VAL A 166 23.39 -6.36 3.22
CA VAL A 166 22.80 -5.01 3.17
C VAL A 166 23.87 -3.95 2.89
N ALA A 167 25.09 -4.05 3.45
CA ALA A 167 26.18 -3.12 3.16
C ALA A 167 26.59 -3.11 1.68
N ASN A 168 26.50 -4.25 1.01
CA ASN A 168 26.84 -4.40 -0.40
C ASN A 168 25.71 -3.97 -1.37
N MET A 169 24.52 -3.68 -0.87
CA MET A 169 23.46 -3.10 -1.70
C MET A 169 23.87 -1.70 -2.15
N ASN A 170 23.76 -1.44 -3.46
CA ASN A 170 23.96 -0.10 -3.99
C ASN A 170 22.69 0.73 -3.72
N LEU A 171 22.60 1.29 -2.51
CA LEU A 171 21.50 2.17 -2.09
C LEU A 171 21.84 3.67 -2.30
N GLY A 172 23.06 3.93 -2.77
CA GLY A 172 23.58 5.22 -3.23
C GLY A 172 23.75 6.31 -2.18
N ASP A 173 24.46 7.36 -2.59
CA ASP A 173 24.30 8.67 -1.95
C ASP A 173 22.99 9.29 -2.48
N VAL A 174 22.16 9.82 -1.58
CA VAL A 174 20.86 10.46 -1.92
C VAL A 174 20.96 11.49 -3.07
N LYS A 175 22.16 12.00 -3.33
CA LYS A 175 22.44 13.00 -4.39
C LYS A 175 22.77 12.38 -5.77
N ASP A 176 23.14 11.12 -5.85
CA ASP A 176 23.70 10.50 -7.06
C ASP A 176 22.76 9.49 -7.76
N HIS A 177 21.64 9.13 -7.16
CA HIS A 177 20.66 8.20 -7.73
C HIS A 177 19.46 8.90 -8.35
N ASP A 178 19.01 8.38 -9.49
CA ASP A 178 17.76 8.77 -10.14
C ASP A 178 16.52 8.10 -9.51
N ILE A 179 16.74 7.17 -8.55
CA ILE A 179 15.68 6.44 -7.81
C ILE A 179 15.81 6.70 -6.30
N ASP A 180 14.71 6.60 -5.61
CA ASP A 180 14.66 6.45 -4.16
C ASP A 180 15.02 5.00 -3.79
N ALA A 181 16.32 4.71 -3.70
CA ALA A 181 16.81 3.33 -3.62
C ALA A 181 16.36 2.59 -2.36
N PHE A 182 16.29 3.27 -1.22
CA PHE A 182 15.79 2.67 0.03
C PHE A 182 14.30 2.39 -0.04
N GLY A 183 13.52 3.36 -0.52
CA GLY A 183 12.07 3.19 -0.71
C GLY A 183 11.74 2.17 -1.78
N ASP A 184 12.45 2.15 -2.91
CA ASP A 184 12.26 1.14 -3.96
C ASP A 184 12.62 -0.28 -3.46
N ALA A 185 13.66 -0.43 -2.61
CA ALA A 185 13.99 -1.69 -1.97
C ALA A 185 12.87 -2.17 -1.02
N TYR A 186 12.32 -1.25 -0.22
CA TYR A 186 11.18 -1.52 0.64
C TYR A 186 9.96 -2.00 -0.16
N GLU A 187 9.54 -1.24 -1.18
CA GLU A 187 8.39 -1.59 -2.02
C GLU A 187 8.58 -2.95 -2.71
N TYR A 188 9.78 -3.24 -3.18
CA TYR A 188 10.11 -4.53 -3.78
C TYR A 188 9.98 -5.68 -2.79
N LEU A 189 10.56 -5.56 -1.59
CA LEU A 189 10.44 -6.55 -0.53
C LEU A 189 8.98 -6.79 -0.17
N MET A 190 8.19 -5.74 0.02
CA MET A 190 6.77 -5.86 0.34
C MET A 190 5.99 -6.57 -0.77
N THR A 191 6.22 -6.23 -2.05
CA THR A 191 5.58 -6.86 -3.21
C THR A 191 5.94 -8.35 -3.32
N MET A 192 7.22 -8.69 -3.14
CA MET A 192 7.72 -10.07 -3.19
C MET A 192 7.02 -10.95 -2.14
N TYR A 193 6.83 -10.41 -0.92
CA TYR A 193 6.16 -11.14 0.17
C TYR A 193 4.65 -11.19 0.04
N ALA A 194 4.01 -10.11 -0.40
CA ALA A 194 2.57 -10.10 -0.65
C ALA A 194 2.18 -11.17 -1.70
N SER A 195 2.99 -11.33 -2.74
CA SER A 195 2.77 -12.35 -3.78
C SER A 195 2.96 -13.79 -3.28
N GLY A 196 3.84 -14.01 -2.29
CA GLY A 196 4.15 -15.34 -1.71
C GLY A 196 3.29 -15.74 -0.52
N ALA A 197 2.70 -14.80 0.20
CA ALA A 197 1.97 -15.04 1.45
C ALA A 197 0.48 -15.46 1.27
N GLY A 198 -0.03 -15.58 0.04
CA GLY A 198 -1.41 -15.97 -0.25
C GLY A 198 -2.43 -14.95 0.28
N LYS A 199 -3.53 -15.43 0.91
CA LYS A 199 -4.61 -14.54 1.40
C LYS A 199 -4.15 -13.49 2.43
N SER A 200 -3.20 -13.85 3.29
CA SER A 200 -2.70 -12.93 4.33
C SER A 200 -1.84 -11.79 3.79
N GLY A 201 -1.16 -11.99 2.66
CA GLY A 201 -0.32 -10.93 2.07
C GLY A 201 -1.13 -9.81 1.39
N GLY A 202 -2.31 -10.14 0.86
CA GLY A 202 -3.18 -9.17 0.19
C GLY A 202 -3.94 -8.23 1.15
N GLU A 203 -4.00 -8.57 2.44
CA GLU A 203 -4.68 -7.75 3.45
C GLU A 203 -3.84 -6.53 3.89
N PHE A 204 -2.52 -6.55 3.64
CA PHE A 204 -1.59 -5.52 4.13
C PHE A 204 -0.92 -4.70 3.03
N PHE A 205 -1.18 -4.99 1.76
CA PHE A 205 -0.50 -4.35 0.65
C PHE A 205 -1.46 -3.99 -0.48
N THR A 206 -1.53 -2.70 -0.80
CA THR A 206 -2.27 -2.19 -1.96
C THR A 206 -1.35 -2.12 -3.17
N PRO A 207 -1.73 -2.69 -4.34
CA PRO A 207 -0.94 -2.58 -5.55
C PRO A 207 -0.59 -1.13 -5.91
N ALA A 208 0.65 -0.89 -6.35
CA ALA A 208 1.16 0.46 -6.59
C ALA A 208 0.36 1.26 -7.63
N ASP A 209 -0.19 0.59 -8.64
CA ASP A 209 -1.06 1.16 -9.67
C ASP A 209 -2.42 1.59 -9.09
N VAL A 210 -3.01 0.79 -8.21
CA VAL A 210 -4.25 1.15 -7.49
C VAL A 210 -3.99 2.32 -6.53
N SER A 211 -2.86 2.29 -5.80
CA SER A 211 -2.45 3.40 -4.93
C SER A 211 -2.29 4.71 -5.70
N GLU A 212 -1.70 4.64 -6.90
CA GLU A 212 -1.58 5.80 -7.79
C GLU A 212 -2.95 6.31 -8.24
N LEU A 213 -3.85 5.41 -8.64
CA LEU A 213 -5.21 5.78 -9.05
C LEU A 213 -5.96 6.49 -7.91
N LEU A 214 -5.97 5.93 -6.69
CA LEU A 214 -6.63 6.53 -5.53
C LEU A 214 -6.10 7.94 -5.25
N THR A 215 -4.77 8.10 -5.24
CA THR A 215 -4.12 9.38 -4.99
C THR A 215 -4.45 10.39 -6.09
N ARG A 216 -4.36 10.01 -7.36
CA ARG A 216 -4.68 10.92 -8.49
C ARG A 216 -6.15 11.33 -8.50
N LEU A 217 -7.09 10.44 -8.13
CA LEU A 217 -8.50 10.80 -7.93
C LEU A 217 -8.68 11.82 -6.80
N GLY A 218 -7.97 11.62 -5.68
CA GLY A 218 -8.05 12.49 -4.52
C GLY A 218 -7.39 13.85 -4.69
N THR A 219 -6.47 13.98 -5.66
CA THR A 219 -5.67 15.18 -5.90
C THR A 219 -6.03 15.93 -7.21
N VAL A 220 -7.11 15.53 -7.88
CA VAL A 220 -7.56 16.21 -9.12
C VAL A 220 -7.70 17.71 -8.90
N GLY A 221 -6.99 18.49 -9.74
CA GLY A 221 -7.00 19.95 -9.68
C GLY A 221 -6.22 20.57 -8.53
N LYS A 222 -5.45 19.78 -7.78
CA LYS A 222 -4.58 20.25 -6.69
C LYS A 222 -3.11 20.08 -7.08
N THR A 223 -2.28 21.02 -6.68
CA THR A 223 -0.81 20.96 -6.79
C THR A 223 -0.13 20.71 -5.46
N GLU A 224 -0.86 20.90 -4.37
CA GLU A 224 -0.43 20.70 -2.98
C GLU A 224 -1.65 20.34 -2.14
N ILE A 225 -1.42 19.71 -1.01
CA ILE A 225 -2.41 19.35 -0.01
C ILE A 225 -1.86 19.60 1.39
N ASN A 226 -2.75 19.86 2.34
CA ASN A 226 -2.36 20.13 3.72
C ASN A 226 -1.98 18.85 4.45
N LYS A 227 -2.93 17.92 4.59
CA LYS A 227 -2.78 16.66 5.34
C LYS A 227 -3.35 15.50 4.55
N VAL A 228 -2.66 14.35 4.60
CA VAL A 228 -3.13 13.05 4.08
C VAL A 228 -3.45 12.14 5.24
N TYR A 229 -4.54 11.38 5.13
CA TYR A 229 -4.95 10.42 6.15
C TYR A 229 -5.34 9.06 5.55
N ASP A 230 -4.97 7.99 6.26
CA ASP A 230 -5.45 6.63 6.00
C ASP A 230 -5.89 5.96 7.31
N PRO A 231 -7.19 5.66 7.49
CA PRO A 231 -7.73 5.02 8.70
C PRO A 231 -7.33 3.54 8.88
N ALA A 232 -6.68 2.92 7.90
CA ALA A 232 -6.17 1.56 7.92
C ALA A 232 -4.89 1.49 7.10
N CYS A 233 -3.87 2.23 7.54
CA CYS A 233 -2.73 2.61 6.71
C CYS A 233 -1.80 1.46 6.32
N GLY A 234 -1.93 0.31 6.98
CA GLY A 234 -1.07 -0.83 6.68
C GLY A 234 0.41 -0.44 6.76
N SER A 235 1.15 -0.73 5.69
CA SER A 235 2.58 -0.36 5.57
C SER A 235 2.84 1.10 5.17
N GLY A 236 1.81 1.95 5.04
CA GLY A 236 1.95 3.37 4.70
C GLY A 236 2.22 3.67 3.22
N SER A 237 2.34 2.68 2.35
CA SER A 237 2.65 2.89 0.92
C SER A 237 1.63 3.76 0.20
N LEU A 238 0.35 3.70 0.63
CA LEU A 238 -0.71 4.51 0.07
C LEU A 238 -0.60 5.99 0.49
N LEU A 239 -0.22 6.26 1.74
CA LEU A 239 0.06 7.61 2.23
C LEU A 239 1.19 8.28 1.44
N LEU A 240 2.32 7.58 1.30
CA LEU A 240 3.50 8.07 0.58
C LEU A 240 3.28 8.32 -0.91
N LYS A 241 2.24 7.70 -1.49
CA LYS A 241 1.93 7.90 -2.91
C LYS A 241 1.53 9.35 -3.23
N ALA A 242 0.98 10.09 -2.25
CA ALA A 242 0.62 11.50 -2.41
C ALA A 242 1.84 12.36 -2.78
N GLU A 243 2.97 12.15 -2.10
CA GLU A 243 4.22 12.86 -2.41
C GLU A 243 4.79 12.45 -3.79
N LYS A 244 4.73 11.15 -4.12
CA LYS A 244 5.19 10.66 -5.43
C LYS A 244 4.36 11.21 -6.60
N VAL A 245 3.06 11.50 -6.39
CA VAL A 245 2.15 12.04 -7.42
C VAL A 245 2.24 13.56 -7.54
N LEU A 246 2.27 14.28 -6.42
CA LEU A 246 2.24 15.75 -6.39
C LEU A 246 3.64 16.37 -6.45
N GLY A 247 4.65 15.64 -6.01
CA GLY A 247 6.03 16.11 -5.85
C GLY A 247 6.44 16.23 -4.39
N ARG A 248 7.75 16.29 -4.17
CA ARG A 248 8.35 16.48 -2.84
C ARG A 248 7.81 17.78 -2.23
N ASP A 249 7.58 17.77 -0.92
CA ASP A 249 7.04 18.91 -0.14
C ASP A 249 5.61 19.36 -0.49
N ALA A 250 4.93 18.68 -1.40
CA ALA A 250 3.55 19.02 -1.75
C ALA A 250 2.54 18.68 -0.64
N VAL A 251 2.89 17.80 0.29
CA VAL A 251 2.13 17.51 1.52
C VAL A 251 2.68 18.39 2.65
N ARG A 252 2.01 19.50 2.96
CA ARG A 252 2.54 20.56 3.81
C ARG A 252 2.67 20.18 5.29
N ASN A 253 1.58 19.62 5.86
CA ASN A 253 1.47 19.31 7.29
C ASN A 253 1.48 17.80 7.59
N GLY A 254 1.90 17.00 6.60
CA GLY A 254 2.30 15.62 6.82
C GLY A 254 1.24 14.55 6.61
N PHE A 255 1.63 13.37 7.04
CA PHE A 255 0.94 12.10 6.82
C PHE A 255 0.41 11.56 8.13
N TYR A 256 -0.87 11.18 8.15
CA TYR A 256 -1.54 10.65 9.31
C TYR A 256 -2.10 9.27 9.01
N GLY A 257 -1.95 8.35 9.92
CA GLY A 257 -2.46 7.00 9.73
C GLY A 257 -2.78 6.30 11.01
N GLN A 258 -3.60 5.27 10.92
CA GLN A 258 -3.88 4.40 12.05
C GLN A 258 -3.88 2.94 11.60
N GLU A 259 -3.23 2.09 12.39
CA GLU A 259 -3.07 0.67 12.11
C GLU A 259 -3.24 -0.12 13.42
N ILE A 260 -4.01 -1.21 13.38
CA ILE A 260 -4.29 -2.02 14.57
C ILE A 260 -3.18 -3.04 14.86
N ASN A 261 -2.46 -3.48 13.83
CA ASN A 261 -1.41 -4.49 13.96
C ASN A 261 -0.06 -3.84 14.24
N ILE A 262 0.55 -4.16 15.38
CA ILE A 262 1.80 -3.55 15.85
C ILE A 262 2.96 -3.74 14.86
N THR A 263 3.12 -4.93 14.28
CA THR A 263 4.18 -5.20 13.29
C THR A 263 3.99 -4.37 12.03
N THR A 264 2.75 -4.26 11.54
CA THR A 264 2.44 -3.46 10.34
C THR A 264 2.58 -1.96 10.64
N TYR A 265 2.21 -1.52 11.85
CA TYR A 265 2.47 -0.17 12.35
C TYR A 265 3.98 0.17 12.36
N ASN A 266 4.83 -0.74 12.86
CA ASN A 266 6.28 -0.56 12.84
C ASN A 266 6.80 -0.47 11.40
N LEU A 267 6.32 -1.33 10.49
CA LEU A 267 6.65 -1.28 9.06
C LEU A 267 6.25 0.05 8.41
N CYS A 268 5.10 0.62 8.80
CA CYS A 268 4.67 1.93 8.29
C CYS A 268 5.67 3.04 8.68
N ARG A 269 6.07 3.11 9.94
CA ARG A 269 7.04 4.11 10.43
C ARG A 269 8.40 3.96 9.76
N ILE A 270 8.90 2.72 9.63
CA ILE A 270 10.13 2.43 8.88
C ILE A 270 9.99 2.89 7.42
N ASN A 271 8.86 2.64 6.79
CA ASN A 271 8.60 3.06 5.42
C ASN A 271 8.64 4.59 5.26
N MET A 272 8.04 5.34 6.20
CA MET A 272 8.12 6.81 6.20
C MET A 272 9.59 7.28 6.21
N PHE A 273 10.39 6.78 7.13
CA PHE A 273 11.81 7.12 7.19
C PHE A 273 12.59 6.74 5.94
N LEU A 274 12.40 5.52 5.41
CA LEU A 274 13.10 5.06 4.20
C LEU A 274 12.76 5.88 2.95
N HIS A 275 11.66 6.61 2.96
CA HIS A 275 11.29 7.58 1.92
C HIS A 275 11.68 9.03 2.30
N ASP A 276 12.58 9.21 3.26
CA ASP A 276 13.09 10.51 3.71
C ASP A 276 12.00 11.45 4.28
N VAL A 277 10.93 10.89 4.85
CA VAL A 277 9.91 11.65 5.58
C VAL A 277 10.40 11.85 7.01
N GLY A 278 10.58 13.11 7.41
CA GLY A 278 11.03 13.46 8.77
C GLY A 278 10.02 13.06 9.85
N PHE A 279 10.51 12.80 11.06
CA PHE A 279 9.66 12.40 12.19
C PHE A 279 8.57 13.43 12.54
N ASP A 280 8.78 14.69 12.18
CA ASP A 280 7.84 15.81 12.36
C ASP A 280 6.76 15.90 11.25
N LYS A 281 6.87 15.05 10.23
CA LYS A 281 6.00 15.04 9.04
C LYS A 281 5.05 13.87 8.98
N PHE A 282 5.06 12.97 9.94
CA PHE A 282 4.08 11.90 10.03
C PHE A 282 3.66 11.61 11.46
N ASP A 283 2.43 11.20 11.63
CA ASP A 283 1.88 10.68 12.88
C ASP A 283 1.06 9.42 12.59
N ILE A 284 1.59 8.28 12.98
CA ILE A 284 0.97 6.97 12.82
C ILE A 284 0.62 6.44 14.20
N ALA A 285 -0.64 6.08 14.42
CA ALA A 285 -1.13 5.55 15.68
C ALA A 285 -1.38 4.04 15.59
N CYS A 286 -1.08 3.32 16.69
CA CYS A 286 -1.32 1.87 16.79
C CYS A 286 -2.55 1.59 17.66
N GLU A 287 -3.76 1.66 17.05
CA GLU A 287 -5.03 1.42 17.74
C GLU A 287 -6.16 1.07 16.74
N ASP A 288 -7.27 0.55 17.23
CA ASP A 288 -8.47 0.32 16.41
C ASP A 288 -9.16 1.64 16.06
N THR A 289 -9.08 2.05 14.82
CA THR A 289 -9.68 3.28 14.27
C THR A 289 -11.17 3.43 14.57
N LEU A 290 -11.92 2.33 14.55
CA LEU A 290 -13.37 2.38 14.68
C LEU A 290 -13.81 2.58 16.13
N THR A 291 -13.03 2.08 17.10
CA THR A 291 -13.37 2.11 18.53
C THR A 291 -12.49 3.05 19.35
N ALA A 292 -11.27 3.31 18.91
CA ALA A 292 -10.27 4.15 19.59
C ALA A 292 -9.50 5.05 18.59
N PRO A 293 -10.19 5.95 17.85
CA PRO A 293 -9.53 6.85 16.91
C PRO A 293 -8.61 7.84 17.63
N GLN A 294 -7.41 8.07 17.10
CA GLN A 294 -6.37 8.83 17.77
C GLN A 294 -6.23 10.27 17.23
N HIS A 295 -6.56 10.55 15.96
CA HIS A 295 -6.33 11.85 15.32
C HIS A 295 -7.53 12.81 15.41
N TRP A 296 -8.17 12.91 16.60
CA TRP A 296 -9.30 13.82 16.83
C TRP A 296 -8.91 15.30 16.73
N ASP A 297 -7.68 15.63 17.14
CA ASP A 297 -7.18 17.00 17.11
C ASP A 297 -6.51 17.37 15.78
N ASP A 298 -6.28 16.37 14.92
CA ASP A 298 -5.64 16.55 13.61
C ASP A 298 -6.63 16.73 12.47
N GLU A 299 -7.87 16.26 12.64
CA GLU A 299 -8.91 16.45 11.63
C GLU A 299 -9.24 17.96 11.44
N PRO A 300 -9.75 18.39 10.28
CA PRO A 300 -10.08 17.60 9.10
C PRO A 300 -8.90 17.37 8.14
N PHE A 301 -9.02 16.33 7.30
CA PHE A 301 -8.04 15.97 6.27
C PHE A 301 -8.50 16.34 4.86
N GLU A 302 -7.61 16.89 4.05
CA GLU A 302 -7.93 17.27 2.67
C GLU A 302 -7.91 16.09 1.70
N LEU A 303 -7.07 15.11 1.98
CA LEU A 303 -6.97 13.86 1.24
C LEU A 303 -7.11 12.68 2.21
N ILE A 304 -8.08 11.82 1.95
CA ILE A 304 -8.19 10.52 2.60
C ILE A 304 -8.07 9.45 1.52
N VAL A 305 -7.08 8.58 1.65
CA VAL A 305 -6.89 7.43 0.77
C VAL A 305 -6.85 6.18 1.62
N SER A 306 -7.59 5.15 1.26
CA SER A 306 -7.61 3.93 2.07
C SER A 306 -8.00 2.70 1.27
N ASN A 307 -7.42 1.58 1.67
CA ASN A 307 -7.86 0.25 1.30
C ASN A 307 -8.13 -0.53 2.60
N PRO A 308 -9.26 -0.25 3.29
CA PRO A 308 -9.57 -0.87 4.58
C PRO A 308 -9.86 -2.36 4.42
N PRO A 309 -9.69 -3.18 5.47
CA PRO A 309 -9.94 -4.61 5.41
C PRO A 309 -11.43 -4.91 5.10
N TYR A 310 -11.67 -5.85 4.16
CA TYR A 310 -13.03 -6.14 3.68
C TYR A 310 -13.79 -7.10 4.60
N SER A 311 -15.04 -6.75 4.90
CA SER A 311 -16.01 -7.63 5.58
C SER A 311 -15.49 -8.21 6.91
N ILE A 312 -14.69 -7.45 7.65
CA ILE A 312 -14.24 -7.84 8.99
C ILE A 312 -15.31 -7.57 10.04
N LYS A 313 -15.24 -8.28 11.15
CA LYS A 313 -16.05 -8.00 12.33
C LYS A 313 -15.50 -6.78 13.08
N TRP A 314 -16.40 -6.01 13.66
CA TRP A 314 -16.07 -4.88 14.53
C TRP A 314 -17.03 -4.82 15.71
N ALA A 315 -16.84 -3.90 16.66
CA ALA A 315 -17.68 -3.78 17.85
C ALA A 315 -19.16 -3.51 17.50
N GLY A 316 -19.43 -2.61 16.53
CA GLY A 316 -20.79 -2.30 16.10
C GLY A 316 -21.73 -2.00 17.27
N ASP A 317 -22.91 -2.61 17.26
CA ASP A 317 -23.95 -2.48 18.29
C ASP A 317 -23.64 -3.19 19.61
N ASP A 318 -22.56 -3.99 19.69
CA ASP A 318 -22.07 -4.54 20.96
C ASP A 318 -21.47 -3.43 21.86
N ASN A 319 -21.03 -2.30 21.26
CA ASN A 319 -20.63 -1.11 22.01
C ASN A 319 -21.75 -0.04 21.91
N PRO A 320 -22.57 0.16 22.94
CA PRO A 320 -23.72 1.06 22.91
C PRO A 320 -23.33 2.55 22.77
N LEU A 321 -22.07 2.92 22.96
CA LEU A 321 -21.60 4.29 22.79
C LEU A 321 -21.46 4.66 21.32
N LEU A 322 -21.18 3.70 20.43
CA LEU A 322 -20.95 3.95 19.02
C LEU A 322 -22.17 4.52 18.28
N ILE A 323 -23.39 4.22 18.71
CA ILE A 323 -24.60 4.79 18.08
C ILE A 323 -24.69 6.31 18.26
N ASN A 324 -24.05 6.84 19.30
CA ASN A 324 -23.98 8.28 19.58
C ASN A 324 -22.65 8.93 19.16
N ASP A 325 -21.72 8.13 18.64
CA ASP A 325 -20.45 8.62 18.12
C ASP A 325 -20.72 9.55 16.93
N PRO A 326 -20.17 10.79 16.91
CA PRO A 326 -20.43 11.76 15.84
C PRO A 326 -20.02 11.29 14.45
N ARG A 327 -19.14 10.30 14.35
CA ARG A 327 -18.74 9.68 13.08
C ARG A 327 -19.86 8.81 12.48
N PHE A 328 -20.68 8.14 13.31
CA PHE A 328 -21.66 7.15 12.88
C PHE A 328 -23.11 7.60 13.07
N SER A 329 -23.39 8.37 14.14
CA SER A 329 -24.75 8.81 14.51
C SER A 329 -25.53 9.52 13.41
N PRO A 330 -24.93 10.28 12.46
CA PRO A 330 -25.68 10.98 11.44
C PRO A 330 -26.47 10.06 10.50
N ALA A 331 -26.03 8.82 10.28
CA ALA A 331 -26.78 7.84 9.48
C ALA A 331 -27.96 7.21 10.22
N GLY A 332 -28.10 7.44 11.54
CA GLY A 332 -29.14 6.87 12.40
C GLY A 332 -29.07 5.35 12.58
N VAL A 333 -28.01 4.71 12.10
CA VAL A 333 -27.78 3.27 12.17
C VAL A 333 -26.28 2.98 12.08
N LEU A 334 -25.82 1.96 12.80
CA LEU A 334 -24.46 1.46 12.67
C LEU A 334 -24.32 0.48 11.50
N ALA A 335 -23.14 0.39 10.92
CA ALA A 335 -22.80 -0.69 10.01
C ALA A 335 -22.96 -2.05 10.72
N PRO A 336 -23.30 -3.14 9.99
CA PRO A 336 -23.45 -4.45 10.60
C PRO A 336 -22.17 -4.87 11.33
N LYS A 337 -22.27 -5.38 12.56
CA LYS A 337 -21.09 -5.81 13.33
C LYS A 337 -20.25 -6.91 12.66
N SER A 338 -20.83 -7.62 11.71
CA SER A 338 -20.12 -8.63 10.92
C SER A 338 -19.35 -8.04 9.74
N LYS A 339 -19.49 -6.73 9.45
CA LYS A 339 -18.96 -6.05 8.24
C LYS A 339 -18.69 -4.58 8.54
N ALA A 340 -17.44 -4.25 8.83
CA ALA A 340 -16.99 -2.92 9.18
C ALA A 340 -16.88 -1.95 7.98
N ASP A 341 -17.05 -2.44 6.75
CA ASP A 341 -16.76 -1.68 5.53
C ASP A 341 -17.37 -0.27 5.55
N LEU A 342 -18.67 -0.14 5.79
CA LEU A 342 -19.33 1.17 5.86
C LEU A 342 -19.03 1.97 7.13
N ALA A 343 -18.48 1.35 8.18
CA ALA A 343 -18.00 2.10 9.34
C ALA A 343 -16.72 2.87 8.98
N PHE A 344 -15.80 2.29 8.21
CA PHE A 344 -14.62 3.00 7.69
C PHE A 344 -15.02 4.14 6.74
N ILE A 345 -16.06 3.95 5.91
CA ILE A 345 -16.59 5.01 5.03
C ILE A 345 -17.16 6.17 5.85
N MET A 346 -17.96 5.88 6.89
CA MET A 346 -18.55 6.90 7.75
C MET A 346 -17.50 7.65 8.57
N HIS A 347 -16.50 6.94 9.10
CA HIS A 347 -15.34 7.52 9.77
C HIS A 347 -14.59 8.47 8.83
N SER A 348 -14.23 8.02 7.64
CA SER A 348 -13.51 8.82 6.64
C SER A 348 -14.32 10.07 6.24
N LEU A 349 -15.63 9.92 6.02
CA LEU A 349 -16.50 11.06 5.73
C LEU A 349 -16.53 12.07 6.88
N SER A 350 -16.61 11.60 8.12
CA SER A 350 -16.62 12.50 9.29
C SER A 350 -15.39 13.40 9.30
N TRP A 351 -14.22 12.82 9.11
CA TRP A 351 -12.92 13.50 9.19
C TRP A 351 -12.48 14.19 7.89
N LEU A 352 -13.26 14.07 6.83
CA LEU A 352 -12.98 14.72 5.56
C LEU A 352 -13.21 16.23 5.62
N ALA A 353 -12.25 17.02 5.15
CA ALA A 353 -12.37 18.47 5.04
C ALA A 353 -13.45 18.88 4.03
N THR A 354 -14.03 20.07 4.21
CA THR A 354 -14.87 20.70 3.19
C THR A 354 -14.01 20.98 1.94
N GLY A 355 -14.42 20.46 0.78
CA GLY A 355 -13.61 20.50 -0.45
C GLY A 355 -12.51 19.44 -0.52
N GLY A 356 -12.36 18.63 0.53
CA GLY A 356 -11.51 17.44 0.51
C GLY A 356 -12.11 16.30 -0.30
N ILE A 357 -11.27 15.32 -0.66
CA ILE A 357 -11.68 14.12 -1.37
C ILE A 357 -11.19 12.90 -0.59
N ALA A 358 -12.10 11.92 -0.40
CA ALA A 358 -11.74 10.59 0.09
C ALA A 358 -11.93 9.57 -1.03
N ALA A 359 -10.86 8.84 -1.39
CA ALA A 359 -10.89 7.76 -2.36
C ALA A 359 -10.61 6.44 -1.65
N ILE A 360 -11.62 5.58 -1.56
CA ILE A 360 -11.59 4.39 -0.70
C ILE A 360 -11.92 3.15 -1.52
N VAL A 361 -11.06 2.12 -1.42
CA VAL A 361 -11.35 0.82 -2.02
C VAL A 361 -12.43 0.11 -1.21
N CYS A 362 -13.39 -0.46 -1.89
CA CYS A 362 -14.55 -1.07 -1.29
C CYS A 362 -14.82 -2.47 -1.83
N PHE A 363 -15.33 -3.34 -0.96
CA PHE A 363 -15.93 -4.59 -1.37
C PHE A 363 -17.27 -4.31 -2.11
N PRO A 364 -17.51 -4.89 -3.29
CA PRO A 364 -18.69 -4.54 -4.12
C PRO A 364 -20.04 -4.76 -3.41
N GLY A 365 -20.11 -5.68 -2.46
CA GLY A 365 -21.33 -5.99 -1.72
C GLY A 365 -21.94 -4.80 -0.98
N ILE A 366 -21.15 -3.81 -0.54
CA ILE A 366 -21.68 -2.62 0.13
C ILE A 366 -22.52 -1.74 -0.80
N MET A 367 -22.36 -1.91 -2.11
CA MET A 367 -23.06 -1.11 -3.11
C MET A 367 -24.55 -1.47 -3.24
N TYR A 368 -24.95 -2.71 -2.90
CA TYR A 368 -26.31 -3.19 -3.16
C TYR A 368 -27.01 -3.91 -1.99
N ARG A 369 -26.28 -4.30 -0.94
CA ARG A 369 -26.91 -5.01 0.19
C ARG A 369 -27.96 -4.14 0.89
N GLY A 370 -29.04 -4.79 1.38
CA GLY A 370 -30.12 -4.14 2.11
C GLY A 370 -29.82 -3.88 3.59
N GLY A 371 -30.86 -3.54 4.35
CA GLY A 371 -30.80 -3.37 5.80
C GLY A 371 -30.03 -2.11 6.24
N ALA A 372 -29.10 -2.25 7.19
CA ALA A 372 -28.32 -1.14 7.71
C ALA A 372 -27.42 -0.52 6.64
N GLU A 373 -26.81 -1.33 5.77
CA GLU A 373 -25.97 -0.84 4.69
C GLU A 373 -26.76 0.04 3.69
N GLN A 374 -27.98 -0.33 3.35
CA GLN A 374 -28.87 0.52 2.51
C GLN A 374 -29.21 1.86 3.18
N LYS A 375 -29.47 1.84 4.49
CA LYS A 375 -29.77 3.09 5.23
C LYS A 375 -28.56 4.04 5.23
N ILE A 376 -27.35 3.50 5.38
CA ILE A 376 -26.12 4.30 5.32
C ILE A 376 -25.93 4.86 3.90
N ARG A 377 -26.12 4.07 2.83
CA ARG A 377 -26.08 4.58 1.44
C ARG A 377 -27.11 5.67 1.20
N LYS A 378 -28.35 5.50 1.71
CA LYS A 378 -29.37 6.52 1.66
C LYS A 378 -28.92 7.82 2.32
N TYR A 379 -28.27 7.74 3.49
CA TYR A 379 -27.70 8.91 4.16
C TYR A 379 -26.60 9.55 3.30
N LEU A 380 -25.67 8.79 2.76
CA LEU A 380 -24.54 9.29 1.97
C LEU A 380 -25.02 9.99 0.68
N ILE A 381 -25.94 9.38 -0.06
CA ILE A 381 -26.50 9.94 -1.29
C ILE A 381 -27.42 11.13 -0.98
N GLY A 382 -28.31 11.01 0.03
CA GLY A 382 -29.25 12.07 0.40
C GLY A 382 -28.59 13.36 0.88
N ASN A 383 -27.36 13.27 1.42
CA ASN A 383 -26.55 14.42 1.82
C ASN A 383 -25.47 14.80 0.78
N ASN A 384 -25.54 14.25 -0.41
CA ASN A 384 -24.66 14.59 -1.53
C ASN A 384 -23.17 14.35 -1.26
N PHE A 385 -22.80 13.25 -0.58
CA PHE A 385 -21.41 12.95 -0.22
C PHE A 385 -20.72 12.02 -1.22
N ILE A 386 -21.44 11.19 -1.98
CA ILE A 386 -20.83 10.30 -2.98
C ILE A 386 -20.66 11.06 -4.29
N ASP A 387 -19.40 11.20 -4.73
CA ASP A 387 -19.06 11.90 -5.98
C ASP A 387 -18.92 10.93 -7.15
N CYS A 388 -18.27 9.79 -6.93
CA CYS A 388 -18.05 8.79 -7.98
C CYS A 388 -17.98 7.38 -7.40
N ILE A 389 -18.46 6.40 -8.18
CA ILE A 389 -18.24 4.96 -7.96
C ILE A 389 -17.52 4.39 -9.18
N ILE A 390 -16.39 3.73 -8.98
CA ILE A 390 -15.56 3.16 -10.05
C ILE A 390 -15.47 1.65 -9.86
N GLN A 391 -15.92 0.86 -10.81
CA GLN A 391 -15.72 -0.58 -10.84
C GLN A 391 -14.32 -0.88 -11.35
N LEU A 392 -13.53 -1.60 -10.57
CA LEU A 392 -12.17 -2.02 -10.95
C LEU A 392 -12.16 -3.40 -11.62
N PRO A 393 -11.11 -3.73 -12.39
CA PRO A 393 -10.88 -5.08 -12.89
C PRO A 393 -10.78 -6.12 -11.76
N SER A 394 -11.15 -7.35 -12.07
CA SER A 394 -10.87 -8.50 -11.18
C SER A 394 -9.36 -8.78 -11.10
N ASN A 395 -8.94 -9.57 -10.12
CA ASN A 395 -7.53 -10.02 -9.96
C ASN A 395 -6.48 -8.90 -9.91
N LEU A 396 -6.81 -7.69 -9.47
CA LEU A 396 -5.84 -6.62 -9.22
C LEU A 396 -5.09 -6.84 -7.89
N PHE A 397 -5.80 -7.27 -6.85
CA PHE A 397 -5.26 -7.42 -5.52
C PHE A 397 -4.68 -8.83 -5.30
N PHE A 398 -3.60 -8.90 -4.54
CA PHE A 398 -3.01 -10.19 -4.16
C PHE A 398 -3.98 -11.01 -3.29
N GLY A 399 -4.02 -12.31 -3.51
CA GLY A 399 -4.81 -13.23 -2.70
C GLY A 399 -6.33 -13.22 -2.93
N THR A 400 -6.86 -12.38 -3.82
CA THR A 400 -8.28 -12.34 -4.16
C THR A 400 -8.51 -12.14 -5.66
N SER A 401 -9.52 -12.82 -6.19
CA SER A 401 -10.00 -12.62 -7.57
C SER A 401 -11.18 -11.63 -7.66
N ILE A 402 -11.57 -11.02 -6.54
CA ILE A 402 -12.76 -10.17 -6.47
C ILE A 402 -12.49 -8.87 -7.24
N ALA A 403 -13.44 -8.47 -8.08
CA ALA A 403 -13.48 -7.16 -8.69
C ALA A 403 -13.96 -6.14 -7.64
N THR A 404 -13.04 -5.35 -7.11
CA THR A 404 -13.33 -4.31 -6.11
C THR A 404 -13.88 -3.05 -6.76
N CYS A 405 -14.34 -2.10 -5.95
CA CYS A 405 -14.77 -0.78 -6.39
C CYS A 405 -13.98 0.30 -5.66
N ILE A 406 -13.93 1.51 -6.23
CA ILE A 406 -13.52 2.72 -5.50
C ILE A 406 -14.77 3.55 -5.26
N MET A 407 -14.97 3.97 -4.00
CA MET A 407 -15.95 5.01 -3.64
C MET A 407 -15.21 6.33 -3.43
N VAL A 408 -15.58 7.35 -4.18
CA VAL A 408 -15.04 8.70 -4.02
C VAL A 408 -16.07 9.54 -3.27
N LEU A 409 -15.68 10.00 -2.08
CA LEU A 409 -16.47 10.90 -1.25
C LEU A 409 -15.97 12.34 -1.39
N LYS A 410 -16.89 13.30 -1.37
CA LYS A 410 -16.58 14.72 -1.42
C LYS A 410 -17.62 15.52 -0.64
N LYS A 411 -17.16 16.43 0.21
CA LYS A 411 -18.02 17.43 0.85
C LYS A 411 -18.09 18.69 -0.01
N GLY A 412 -19.27 19.33 -0.09
CA GLY A 412 -19.44 20.59 -0.80
C GLY A 412 -19.48 20.46 -2.33
N LYS A 413 -20.09 19.40 -2.86
CA LYS A 413 -20.35 19.25 -4.30
C LYS A 413 -21.29 20.35 -4.82
N ALA A 414 -21.07 20.75 -6.06
CA ALA A 414 -21.90 21.79 -6.72
C ALA A 414 -23.27 21.27 -7.19
N ASP A 415 -23.38 19.97 -7.49
CA ASP A 415 -24.60 19.29 -7.92
C ASP A 415 -24.86 18.02 -7.11
N ASN A 416 -26.03 17.40 -7.24
CA ASN A 416 -26.39 16.16 -6.56
C ASN A 416 -26.34 14.94 -7.50
N LYS A 417 -25.40 14.94 -8.44
CA LYS A 417 -25.19 13.82 -9.36
C LYS A 417 -24.02 12.95 -8.92
N THR A 418 -24.13 11.67 -9.19
CA THR A 418 -23.05 10.68 -8.94
C THR A 418 -22.54 10.14 -10.26
N LEU A 419 -21.24 10.14 -10.45
CA LEU A 419 -20.58 9.55 -11.62
C LEU A 419 -20.32 8.05 -11.37
N PHE A 420 -20.68 7.22 -12.34
CA PHE A 420 -20.38 5.78 -12.35
C PHE A 420 -19.40 5.50 -13.48
N ILE A 421 -18.31 4.80 -13.19
CA ILE A 421 -17.28 4.42 -14.18
C ILE A 421 -17.10 2.90 -14.15
N ASP A 422 -17.28 2.24 -15.28
CA ASP A 422 -16.94 0.84 -15.45
C ASP A 422 -15.53 0.69 -16.03
N ALA A 423 -14.56 0.59 -15.14
CA ALA A 423 -13.18 0.33 -15.51
C ALA A 423 -12.81 -1.17 -15.46
N SER A 424 -13.79 -2.08 -15.44
CA SER A 424 -13.56 -3.54 -15.33
C SER A 424 -12.72 -4.11 -16.45
N GLY A 425 -12.72 -3.46 -17.64
CA GLY A 425 -11.90 -3.80 -18.80
C GLY A 425 -10.55 -3.10 -18.86
N GLU A 426 -10.29 -2.12 -17.99
CA GLU A 426 -9.10 -1.27 -18.02
C GLU A 426 -7.90 -1.94 -17.34
N CYS A 427 -7.33 -2.97 -17.96
CA CYS A 427 -6.16 -3.65 -17.42
C CYS A 427 -5.39 -4.43 -18.48
N ILE A 428 -4.16 -4.80 -18.11
CA ILE A 428 -3.38 -5.83 -18.81
C ILE A 428 -3.18 -7.02 -17.87
N LYS A 429 -3.07 -8.22 -18.43
CA LYS A 429 -2.76 -9.42 -17.67
C LYS A 429 -1.25 -9.56 -17.51
N VAL A 430 -0.78 -9.65 -16.27
CA VAL A 430 0.62 -9.88 -15.92
C VAL A 430 0.69 -11.16 -15.09
N THR A 431 1.13 -12.26 -15.69
CA THR A 431 1.17 -13.58 -15.06
C THR A 431 -0.21 -14.02 -14.54
N ASN A 432 -0.42 -14.05 -13.22
CA ASN A 432 -1.68 -14.47 -12.60
C ASN A 432 -2.58 -13.30 -12.20
N ASN A 433 -2.07 -12.07 -12.21
CA ASN A 433 -2.79 -10.87 -11.77
C ASN A 433 -3.04 -9.94 -12.96
N ASN A 434 -4.06 -9.11 -12.83
CA ASN A 434 -4.26 -7.96 -13.71
C ASN A 434 -3.51 -6.75 -13.14
N LYS A 435 -3.17 -5.79 -14.01
CA LYS A 435 -2.48 -4.56 -13.64
C LYS A 435 -3.08 -3.39 -14.43
N LEU A 436 -3.25 -2.24 -13.77
CA LEU A 436 -3.57 -0.99 -14.44
C LEU A 436 -2.31 -0.43 -15.10
N THR A 437 -2.40 -0.07 -16.37
CA THR A 437 -1.35 0.68 -17.05
C THR A 437 -1.51 2.17 -16.77
N GLN A 438 -0.47 2.95 -17.05
CA GLN A 438 -0.54 4.41 -16.95
C GLN A 438 -1.70 4.98 -17.80
N ALA A 439 -1.91 4.46 -19.02
CA ALA A 439 -3.01 4.87 -19.89
C ALA A 439 -4.39 4.56 -19.29
N ASN A 440 -4.54 3.39 -18.61
CA ASN A 440 -5.79 3.06 -17.93
C ASN A 440 -6.07 4.04 -16.78
N ILE A 441 -5.06 4.33 -15.95
CA ILE A 441 -5.17 5.30 -14.85
C ILE A 441 -5.54 6.68 -15.40
N GLU A 442 -4.86 7.15 -16.43
CA GLU A 442 -5.13 8.45 -17.08
C GLU A 442 -6.56 8.52 -17.59
N ARG A 443 -7.06 7.50 -18.30
CA ARG A 443 -8.43 7.47 -18.79
C ARG A 443 -9.45 7.58 -17.67
N ILE A 444 -9.28 6.81 -16.59
CA ILE A 444 -10.19 6.84 -15.42
C ILE A 444 -10.16 8.23 -14.77
N VAL A 445 -8.97 8.77 -14.51
CA VAL A 445 -8.80 10.08 -13.84
C VAL A 445 -9.34 11.23 -14.71
N GLU A 446 -9.10 11.20 -16.02
CA GLU A 446 -9.65 12.22 -16.93
C GLU A 446 -11.17 12.18 -17.01
N THR A 447 -11.75 10.98 -17.07
CA THR A 447 -13.22 10.79 -17.07
C THR A 447 -13.81 11.32 -15.77
N PHE A 448 -13.19 11.02 -14.63
CA PHE A 448 -13.59 11.55 -13.33
C PHE A 448 -13.50 13.08 -13.28
N ALA A 449 -12.36 13.66 -13.70
CA ALA A 449 -12.11 15.10 -13.65
C ALA A 449 -13.08 15.91 -14.54
N LYS A 450 -13.36 15.39 -15.74
CA LYS A 450 -14.27 15.99 -16.71
C LYS A 450 -15.74 15.69 -16.43
N ARG A 451 -16.05 14.74 -15.52
CA ARG A 451 -17.38 14.14 -15.30
C ARG A 451 -18.01 13.70 -16.63
N ALA A 452 -17.20 13.07 -17.48
CA ALA A 452 -17.58 12.74 -18.84
C ALA A 452 -18.53 11.53 -18.86
N GLU A 453 -19.50 11.56 -19.78
CA GLU A 453 -20.34 10.41 -20.13
C GLU A 453 -19.79 9.75 -21.38
N GLU A 454 -19.54 8.45 -21.31
CA GLU A 454 -19.04 7.65 -22.41
C GLU A 454 -19.78 6.31 -22.45
N ALA A 455 -20.34 5.95 -23.61
CA ALA A 455 -21.06 4.69 -23.77
C ALA A 455 -20.22 3.49 -23.32
N HIS A 456 -20.82 2.59 -22.55
CA HIS A 456 -20.19 1.37 -21.99
C HIS A 456 -19.01 1.62 -21.04
N PHE A 457 -18.74 2.89 -20.65
CA PHE A 457 -17.63 3.21 -19.76
C PHE A 457 -18.05 4.10 -18.59
N SER A 458 -18.82 5.17 -18.81
CA SER A 458 -19.21 6.07 -17.73
C SER A 458 -20.59 6.69 -17.91
N HIS A 459 -21.27 6.92 -16.79
CA HIS A 459 -22.61 7.54 -16.74
C HIS A 459 -22.75 8.46 -15.53
N LEU A 460 -23.39 9.62 -15.73
CA LEU A 460 -23.63 10.61 -14.69
C LEU A 460 -25.11 10.57 -14.25
N GLU A 461 -25.38 9.96 -13.09
CA GLU A 461 -26.75 9.69 -12.64
C GLU A 461 -27.26 10.72 -11.64
N SER A 462 -28.57 10.96 -11.68
CA SER A 462 -29.29 11.85 -10.77
C SER A 462 -29.57 11.20 -9.41
N TYR A 463 -29.84 12.05 -8.41
CA TYR A 463 -30.28 11.56 -7.09
C TYR A 463 -31.60 10.77 -7.20
N GLU A 464 -32.53 11.25 -8.00
CA GLU A 464 -33.85 10.69 -8.18
C GLU A 464 -33.79 9.25 -8.70
N GLU A 465 -33.02 9.02 -9.75
CA GLU A 465 -32.82 7.69 -10.33
C GLU A 465 -32.12 6.73 -9.37
N ILE A 466 -31.13 7.21 -8.60
CA ILE A 466 -30.47 6.38 -7.58
C ILE A 466 -31.46 6.02 -6.46
N ALA A 467 -32.32 6.96 -6.06
CA ALA A 467 -33.34 6.72 -5.04
C ALA A 467 -34.43 5.73 -5.53
N ASP A 468 -34.85 5.83 -6.78
CA ASP A 468 -35.80 4.92 -7.41
C ASP A 468 -35.24 3.50 -7.58
N ASN A 469 -33.91 3.37 -7.68
CA ASN A 469 -33.17 2.10 -7.65
C ASN A 469 -32.78 1.65 -6.22
N ASP A 470 -33.54 2.02 -5.18
CA ASP A 470 -33.32 1.61 -3.78
C ASP A 470 -31.92 1.95 -3.24
N TYR A 471 -31.34 3.05 -3.71
CA TYR A 471 -29.97 3.46 -3.38
C TYR A 471 -28.93 2.37 -3.71
N ASN A 472 -29.15 1.59 -4.74
CA ASN A 472 -28.17 0.68 -5.32
C ASN A 472 -27.08 1.51 -6.00
N LEU A 473 -25.81 1.22 -5.70
CA LEU A 473 -24.63 1.91 -6.23
C LEU A 473 -23.75 0.99 -7.10
N SER A 474 -24.27 -0.17 -7.52
CA SER A 474 -23.54 -1.05 -8.43
C SER A 474 -23.38 -0.38 -9.78
N VAL A 475 -22.16 -0.28 -10.28
CA VAL A 475 -21.85 0.39 -11.56
C VAL A 475 -22.64 -0.24 -12.71
N SER A 476 -22.79 -1.56 -12.73
CA SER A 476 -23.54 -2.29 -13.76
C SER A 476 -25.06 -1.97 -13.79
N THR A 477 -25.57 -1.26 -12.80
CA THR A 477 -26.96 -0.77 -12.81
C THR A 477 -27.10 0.46 -13.71
N TYR A 478 -26.05 1.26 -13.86
CA TYR A 478 -26.08 2.56 -14.54
C TYR A 478 -25.22 2.60 -15.81
N VAL A 479 -24.19 1.77 -15.89
CA VAL A 479 -23.33 1.64 -17.08
C VAL A 479 -23.60 0.29 -17.75
N GLU A 480 -24.18 0.33 -18.95
CA GLU A 480 -24.48 -0.85 -19.73
C GLU A 480 -23.19 -1.43 -20.32
N ALA A 481 -22.93 -2.71 -20.07
CA ALA A 481 -21.76 -3.38 -20.64
C ALA A 481 -21.87 -3.48 -22.17
N GLU A 482 -20.74 -3.36 -22.85
CA GLU A 482 -20.70 -3.61 -24.31
C GLU A 482 -21.08 -5.05 -24.61
N ASP A 483 -22.04 -5.25 -25.53
CA ASP A 483 -22.43 -6.59 -25.99
C ASP A 483 -21.36 -7.15 -26.96
N THR A 484 -20.34 -7.75 -26.38
CA THR A 484 -19.23 -8.38 -27.13
C THR A 484 -19.57 -9.78 -27.65
N ARG A 485 -20.81 -10.25 -27.47
CA ARG A 485 -21.22 -11.55 -27.97
C ARG A 485 -21.18 -11.54 -29.49
N GLU A 486 -20.47 -12.50 -30.09
CA GLU A 486 -20.52 -12.74 -31.52
C GLU A 486 -21.97 -12.91 -31.96
N LYS A 487 -22.43 -12.06 -32.86
CA LYS A 487 -23.75 -12.26 -33.51
C LYS A 487 -23.63 -13.51 -34.37
N ILE A 488 -24.02 -14.63 -33.77
CA ILE A 488 -24.04 -15.92 -34.48
C ILE A 488 -25.10 -15.84 -35.58
N ASP A 489 -24.67 -15.85 -36.81
CA ASP A 489 -25.56 -16.03 -37.93
C ASP A 489 -26.01 -17.51 -37.97
N ILE A 490 -27.19 -17.73 -37.38
CA ILE A 490 -27.79 -19.07 -37.27
C ILE A 490 -27.97 -19.73 -38.65
N VAL A 491 -28.22 -18.93 -39.68
CA VAL A 491 -28.38 -19.46 -41.04
C VAL A 491 -27.06 -19.99 -41.58
N LYS A 492 -25.98 -19.21 -41.39
CA LYS A 492 -24.63 -19.63 -41.78
C LYS A 492 -24.15 -20.84 -40.98
N LEU A 493 -24.35 -20.82 -39.66
CA LEU A 493 -23.97 -21.93 -38.77
C LEU A 493 -24.73 -23.22 -39.12
N ASN A 494 -26.02 -23.14 -39.41
CA ASN A 494 -26.82 -24.31 -39.87
C ASN A 494 -26.35 -24.85 -41.23
N ALA A 495 -25.92 -23.97 -42.15
CA ALA A 495 -25.34 -24.40 -43.43
C ALA A 495 -24.00 -25.13 -43.21
N GLU A 496 -23.13 -24.62 -42.37
CA GLU A 496 -21.86 -25.25 -41.98
C GLU A 496 -22.08 -26.63 -41.31
N ILE A 497 -23.04 -26.69 -40.39
CA ILE A 497 -23.42 -27.95 -39.73
C ILE A 497 -23.93 -28.97 -40.79
N ALA A 498 -24.77 -28.55 -41.71
CA ALA A 498 -25.28 -29.44 -42.78
C ALA A 498 -24.16 -29.99 -43.68
N GLU A 499 -23.17 -29.15 -44.00
CA GLU A 499 -21.99 -29.55 -44.76
C GLU A 499 -21.12 -30.57 -44.02
N ILE A 500 -20.87 -30.32 -42.70
CA ILE A 500 -20.11 -31.23 -41.84
C ILE A 500 -20.82 -32.59 -41.72
N VAL A 501 -22.14 -32.60 -41.50
CA VAL A 501 -22.95 -33.83 -41.40
C VAL A 501 -22.92 -34.61 -42.71
N ALA A 502 -23.04 -33.93 -43.87
CA ALA A 502 -22.93 -34.57 -45.16
C ALA A 502 -21.56 -35.23 -45.40
N ARG A 503 -20.49 -34.54 -45.01
CA ARG A 503 -19.11 -35.06 -45.07
C ARG A 503 -18.89 -36.25 -44.12
N GLU A 504 -19.44 -36.18 -42.92
CA GLU A 504 -19.41 -37.29 -41.94
C GLU A 504 -20.11 -38.55 -42.54
N GLN A 505 -21.25 -38.37 -43.18
CA GLN A 505 -21.98 -39.50 -43.81
C GLN A 505 -21.15 -40.17 -44.93
N VAL A 506 -20.49 -39.38 -45.78
CA VAL A 506 -19.59 -39.92 -46.82
C VAL A 506 -18.46 -40.73 -46.19
N LEU A 507 -17.82 -40.24 -45.13
CA LEU A 507 -16.76 -40.96 -44.43
C LEU A 507 -17.27 -42.27 -43.78
N ARG A 508 -18.47 -42.26 -43.22
CA ARG A 508 -19.11 -43.47 -42.67
C ARG A 508 -19.38 -44.53 -43.74
N ASP A 509 -19.86 -44.07 -44.89
CA ASP A 509 -20.12 -44.99 -46.06
C ASP A 509 -18.80 -45.55 -46.58
N GLU A 510 -17.72 -44.78 -46.62
CA GLU A 510 -16.40 -45.28 -47.03
C GLU A 510 -15.84 -46.30 -46.03
N ILE A 511 -15.97 -46.06 -44.73
CA ILE A 511 -15.59 -47.01 -43.68
C ILE A 511 -16.40 -48.30 -43.80
N ALA A 512 -17.71 -48.19 -44.00
CA ALA A 512 -18.58 -49.38 -44.21
C ALA A 512 -18.17 -50.23 -45.42
N LYS A 513 -17.72 -49.59 -46.49
CA LYS A 513 -17.18 -50.32 -47.68
C LYS A 513 -15.89 -51.06 -47.35
N ILE A 514 -14.96 -50.38 -46.63
CA ILE A 514 -13.69 -51.00 -46.23
C ILE A 514 -13.94 -52.21 -45.30
N ILE A 515 -14.86 -52.04 -44.33
CA ILE A 515 -15.23 -53.15 -43.42
C ILE A 515 -15.81 -54.33 -44.22
N ALA A 516 -16.72 -54.09 -45.19
CA ALA A 516 -17.30 -55.12 -46.01
C ALA A 516 -16.24 -55.85 -46.90
N GLU A 517 -15.20 -55.12 -47.35
CA GLU A 517 -14.08 -55.74 -48.09
C GLU A 517 -13.22 -56.65 -47.19
N ILE A 518 -13.05 -56.27 -45.93
CA ILE A 518 -12.27 -57.05 -44.93
C ILE A 518 -13.06 -58.32 -44.50
N GLU A 519 -14.38 -58.21 -44.37
CA GLU A 519 -15.24 -59.36 -43.98
C GLU A 519 -15.44 -60.41 -45.08
N VAL A 520 -15.17 -60.10 -46.34
CA VAL A 520 -15.32 -61.00 -47.48
C VAL A 520 -13.98 -61.65 -47.86
N GLY A 521 -12.84 -61.22 -47.36
CA GLY A 521 -11.52 -61.83 -47.54
C GLY A 521 -11.19 -62.81 -46.41
#